data_810fde52acd25fe9b337564e49d5ba17
#
_entry.id   810fde52acd25fe9b337564e49d5ba17
#
_cell.length_a   1.000
_cell.length_b   1.000
_cell.length_c   1.000
_cell.angle_alpha   90.00
_cell.angle_beta   90.00
_cell.angle_gamma   90.00
#
_symmetry.space_group_name_H-M   'P 1'
#
loop_
_entity.id
_entity.type
_entity.pdbx_description
1 polymer ?
#
loop_
_entity_poly.entity_id
_entity_poly.type
_entity_poly.pdbx_seq_one_letter_code
_entity_poly.pdbx_strand_id
1 'polypeptide(L)'
;MELRVPHSWGYTVFTYKEGTYKKFKTEKALIELITNPVFGRMLFIDGVLQSSEADEAIYHTTLARLANKHYLPTTGLHYLIAGGAEGAMARELFKYFPKKITMVDWDEELVEYMKGEDWHKGAFSDSRLSVIHEDIVTFLERGGIYDGIIIDLFDPEEKDVEWLYKIILAGRECLRNGSSLVANVGGDKAIAGVLCNKLRAFAPVVEAVHIPSFQGEWYFLSLRK
;
A
#
# COMPACT_ATOMS: atom_id res chain seq x y z
N MET A 1 2.51 14.60 -24.09
CA MET A 1 3.48 15.16 -23.13
C MET A 1 4.20 14.04 -22.41
N GLU A 2 5.33 14.30 -21.76
CA GLU A 2 6.17 13.26 -21.12
C GLU A 2 6.49 13.62 -19.68
N LEU A 3 6.38 12.65 -18.77
CA LEU A 3 6.93 12.69 -17.42
C LEU A 3 8.11 11.72 -17.37
N ARG A 4 9.24 12.20 -16.87
CA ARG A 4 10.49 11.41 -16.74
C ARG A 4 10.72 11.04 -15.29
N VAL A 5 10.74 9.76 -15.01
CA VAL A 5 11.00 9.19 -13.69
C VAL A 5 12.44 8.71 -13.64
N PRO A 6 13.31 9.32 -12.81
CA PRO A 6 14.73 8.98 -12.76
C PRO A 6 14.96 7.65 -12.03
N HIS A 7 15.99 6.92 -12.47
CA HIS A 7 16.52 5.72 -11.84
C HIS A 7 18.05 5.78 -11.83
N SER A 8 18.70 4.93 -11.07
CA SER A 8 20.18 4.86 -11.05
C SER A 8 20.82 4.51 -12.40
N TRP A 9 20.06 3.84 -13.28
CA TRP A 9 20.50 3.42 -14.63
C TRP A 9 19.99 4.32 -15.76
N GLY A 10 19.18 5.36 -15.48
CA GLY A 10 18.60 6.24 -16.50
C GLY A 10 17.26 6.81 -16.07
N TYR A 11 16.25 6.76 -16.94
CA TYR A 11 14.90 7.21 -16.62
C TYR A 11 13.85 6.43 -17.40
N THR A 12 12.67 6.23 -16.77
CA THR A 12 11.46 5.79 -17.43
C THR A 12 10.68 7.00 -17.94
N VAL A 13 10.09 6.90 -19.13
CA VAL A 13 9.25 7.95 -19.71
C VAL A 13 7.81 7.51 -19.73
N PHE A 14 6.96 8.26 -19.04
CA PHE A 14 5.49 8.08 -19.12
C PHE A 14 4.91 9.20 -20.00
N THR A 15 4.24 8.82 -21.08
CA THR A 15 3.43 9.77 -21.86
C THR A 15 2.12 10.05 -21.15
N TYR A 16 1.58 11.26 -21.28
CA TYR A 16 0.30 11.60 -20.69
C TYR A 16 -0.52 12.53 -21.58
N LYS A 17 -1.85 12.53 -21.38
CA LYS A 17 -2.81 13.37 -22.10
C LYS A 17 -2.60 14.84 -21.69
N GLU A 18 -2.69 15.72 -22.69
CA GLU A 18 -2.65 17.16 -22.43
C GLU A 18 -3.74 17.59 -21.43
N GLY A 19 -3.41 18.49 -20.51
CA GLY A 19 -4.33 18.98 -19.48
C GLY A 19 -4.57 18.03 -18.29
N THR A 20 -3.94 16.85 -18.27
CA THR A 20 -4.13 15.89 -17.16
C THR A 20 -3.01 15.89 -16.12
N TYR A 21 -1.95 16.65 -16.37
CA TYR A 21 -0.85 16.78 -15.40
C TYR A 21 -1.25 17.71 -14.27
N LYS A 22 -1.20 17.19 -13.06
CA LYS A 22 -1.37 17.95 -11.83
C LYS A 22 -0.12 17.79 -10.98
N LYS A 23 0.32 18.89 -10.37
CA LYS A 23 1.50 18.91 -9.51
C LYS A 23 1.25 19.86 -8.35
N PHE A 24 1.44 19.37 -7.14
CA PHE A 24 1.35 20.16 -5.92
C PHE A 24 2.28 19.58 -4.85
N LYS A 25 2.51 20.34 -3.80
CA LYS A 25 3.35 19.93 -2.68
C LYS A 25 2.49 19.90 -1.42
N THR A 26 2.56 18.79 -0.69
CA THR A 26 2.07 18.67 0.67
C THR A 26 3.19 19.02 1.66
N GLU A 27 2.90 19.04 2.94
CA GLU A 27 3.96 19.13 3.97
C GLU A 27 4.93 17.94 3.93
N LYS A 28 4.50 16.81 3.39
CA LYS A 28 5.26 15.54 3.38
C LYS A 28 6.03 15.28 2.11
N ALA A 29 5.45 15.62 0.93
CA ALA A 29 6.00 15.20 -0.35
C ALA A 29 5.59 16.09 -1.52
N LEU A 30 6.25 15.89 -2.65
CA LEU A 30 5.84 16.41 -3.95
C LEU A 30 4.93 15.40 -4.64
N ILE A 31 3.71 15.81 -4.95
CA ILE A 31 2.69 14.96 -5.57
C ILE A 31 2.56 15.32 -7.05
N GLU A 32 2.58 14.30 -7.90
CA GLU A 32 2.34 14.45 -9.33
C GLU A 32 1.30 13.41 -9.78
N LEU A 33 0.31 13.86 -10.55
CA LEU A 33 -0.69 12.98 -11.17
C LEU A 33 -0.71 13.21 -12.68
N ILE A 34 -0.85 12.12 -13.42
CA ILE A 34 -1.04 12.15 -14.88
C ILE A 34 -2.16 11.17 -15.28
N THR A 35 -2.67 11.33 -16.50
CA THR A 35 -3.45 10.27 -17.15
C THR A 35 -2.67 9.72 -18.33
N ASN A 36 -2.13 8.51 -18.14
CA ASN A 36 -1.43 7.78 -19.19
C ASN A 36 -2.41 7.04 -20.09
N PRO A 37 -2.19 6.95 -21.42
CA PRO A 37 -3.09 6.25 -22.33
C PRO A 37 -3.26 4.74 -22.09
N VAL A 38 -2.25 4.11 -21.48
CA VAL A 38 -2.22 2.65 -21.24
C VAL A 38 -2.60 2.33 -19.78
N PHE A 39 -2.02 3.06 -18.82
CA PHE A 39 -2.13 2.75 -17.39
C PHE A 39 -3.24 3.53 -16.67
N GLY A 40 -3.96 4.44 -17.38
CA GLY A 40 -4.96 5.28 -16.75
C GLY A 40 -4.33 6.38 -15.88
N ARG A 41 -4.99 6.74 -14.79
CA ARG A 41 -4.42 7.68 -13.82
C ARG A 41 -3.24 7.05 -13.11
N MET A 42 -2.20 7.84 -12.87
CA MET A 42 -0.98 7.43 -12.20
C MET A 42 -0.63 8.47 -11.14
N LEU A 43 -0.27 8.01 -9.95
CA LEU A 43 0.17 8.81 -8.81
C LEU A 43 1.67 8.63 -8.62
N PHE A 44 2.38 9.75 -8.52
CA PHE A 44 3.80 9.79 -8.19
C PHE A 44 3.99 10.61 -6.91
N ILE A 45 4.85 10.11 -6.02
CA ILE A 45 5.26 10.79 -4.79
C ILE A 45 6.77 10.96 -4.85
N ASP A 46 7.26 12.20 -4.75
CA ASP A 46 8.68 12.56 -4.91
C ASP A 46 9.32 11.99 -6.18
N GLY A 47 8.53 11.95 -7.28
CA GLY A 47 8.95 11.43 -8.57
C GLY A 47 8.97 9.91 -8.68
N VAL A 48 8.54 9.16 -7.67
CA VAL A 48 8.42 7.69 -7.68
C VAL A 48 6.97 7.30 -7.95
N LEU A 49 6.74 6.40 -8.91
CA LEU A 49 5.41 5.85 -9.18
C LEU A 49 4.92 5.05 -7.97
N GLN A 50 3.74 5.41 -7.46
CA GLN A 50 3.12 4.73 -6.32
C GLN A 50 1.91 3.88 -6.72
N SER A 51 1.13 4.33 -7.68
CA SER A 51 -0.09 3.64 -8.08
C SER A 51 -0.49 3.95 -9.52
N SER A 52 -1.16 3.00 -10.19
CA SER A 52 -1.81 3.21 -11.48
C SER A 52 -3.17 2.49 -11.52
N GLU A 53 -4.16 3.09 -12.17
CA GLU A 53 -5.51 2.50 -12.26
C GLU A 53 -5.55 1.12 -12.93
N ALA A 54 -4.67 0.90 -13.92
CA ALA A 54 -4.64 -0.37 -14.64
C ALA A 54 -4.18 -1.54 -13.76
N ASP A 55 -3.32 -1.28 -12.80
CA ASP A 55 -2.69 -2.31 -11.97
C ASP A 55 -3.36 -2.51 -10.61
N GLU A 56 -4.24 -1.60 -10.20
CA GLU A 56 -4.95 -1.68 -8.91
C GLU A 56 -5.58 -3.05 -8.64
N ALA A 57 -6.21 -3.64 -9.67
CA ALA A 57 -6.87 -4.92 -9.52
C ALA A 57 -5.87 -6.02 -9.15
N ILE A 58 -4.68 -6.02 -9.77
CA ILE A 58 -3.63 -7.02 -9.50
C ILE A 58 -3.01 -6.74 -8.13
N TYR A 59 -2.58 -5.50 -7.90
CA TYR A 59 -1.84 -5.10 -6.71
C TYR A 59 -2.68 -5.26 -5.43
N HIS A 60 -3.81 -4.55 -5.35
CA HIS A 60 -4.64 -4.52 -4.14
C HIS A 60 -5.40 -5.83 -3.90
N THR A 61 -5.79 -6.57 -4.97
CA THR A 61 -6.36 -7.91 -4.79
C THR A 61 -5.33 -8.88 -4.20
N THR A 62 -4.05 -8.76 -4.58
CA THR A 62 -3.00 -9.60 -3.99
C THR A 62 -2.82 -9.31 -2.50
N LEU A 63 -2.71 -8.03 -2.11
CA LEU A 63 -2.63 -7.62 -0.71
C LEU A 63 -3.85 -8.10 0.09
N ALA A 64 -5.06 -7.85 -0.41
CA ALA A 64 -6.30 -8.26 0.25
C ALA A 64 -6.38 -9.78 0.42
N ARG A 65 -6.05 -10.54 -0.62
CA ARG A 65 -6.05 -12.01 -0.59
C ARG A 65 -5.04 -12.55 0.41
N LEU A 66 -3.82 -11.99 0.46
CA LEU A 66 -2.79 -12.42 1.40
C LEU A 66 -3.15 -12.08 2.85
N ALA A 67 -3.76 -10.91 3.10
CA ALA A 67 -4.27 -10.55 4.42
C ALA A 67 -5.40 -11.49 4.90
N ASN A 68 -6.13 -12.12 3.96
CA ASN A 68 -7.24 -13.03 4.24
C ASN A 68 -6.91 -14.52 4.07
N LYS A 69 -5.65 -14.88 3.74
CA LYS A 69 -5.24 -16.22 3.32
C LYS A 69 -5.58 -17.33 4.32
N HIS A 70 -5.67 -17.01 5.59
CA HIS A 70 -5.85 -17.98 6.67
C HIS A 70 -7.17 -17.79 7.44
N TYR A 71 -8.01 -16.88 6.95
CA TYR A 71 -9.28 -16.61 7.63
C TYR A 71 -10.39 -17.46 7.05
N LEU A 72 -11.12 -18.15 7.91
CA LEU A 72 -12.42 -18.73 7.55
C LEU A 72 -13.40 -17.56 7.31
N PRO A 73 -14.36 -17.67 6.39
CA PRO A 73 -15.28 -16.60 6.07
C PRO A 73 -16.13 -16.23 7.29
N THR A 74 -15.63 -15.29 8.07
CA THR A 74 -16.34 -14.69 9.19
C THR A 74 -16.67 -13.25 8.83
N THR A 75 -17.91 -12.87 8.98
CA THR A 75 -18.34 -11.48 8.85
C THR A 75 -17.83 -10.66 10.03
N GLY A 76 -17.57 -9.39 9.81
CA GLY A 76 -17.30 -8.46 10.90
C GLY A 76 -15.82 -8.28 11.25
N LEU A 77 -14.93 -8.47 10.30
CA LEU A 77 -13.49 -8.29 10.45
C LEU A 77 -13.11 -6.82 10.62
N HIS A 78 -12.06 -6.57 11.41
CA HIS A 78 -11.41 -5.26 11.56
C HIS A 78 -10.04 -5.29 10.92
N TYR A 79 -9.86 -4.51 9.85
CA TYR A 79 -8.58 -4.36 9.16
C TYR A 79 -7.86 -3.09 9.56
N LEU A 80 -6.52 -3.15 9.53
CA LEU A 80 -5.63 -2.00 9.54
C LEU A 80 -4.96 -1.89 8.18
N ILE A 81 -4.97 -0.69 7.58
CA ILE A 81 -4.16 -0.31 6.44
C ILE A 81 -3.16 0.74 6.92
N ALA A 82 -1.87 0.47 6.75
CA ALA A 82 -0.81 1.45 6.90
C ALA A 82 -0.47 2.00 5.52
N GLY A 83 -0.72 3.29 5.29
CA GLY A 83 -0.70 3.92 3.98
C GLY A 83 -2.05 3.88 3.27
N GLY A 84 -2.06 4.03 1.95
CA GLY A 84 -3.24 3.86 1.11
C GLY A 84 -4.04 5.13 0.85
N ALA A 85 -3.36 6.27 0.77
CA ALA A 85 -3.97 7.61 0.60
C ALA A 85 -5.00 7.70 -0.54
N GLU A 86 -4.86 6.91 -1.62
CA GLU A 86 -5.80 6.90 -2.75
C GLU A 86 -7.10 6.13 -2.47
N GLY A 87 -7.22 5.41 -1.33
CA GLY A 87 -8.42 4.68 -0.93
C GLY A 87 -8.69 3.38 -1.69
N ALA A 88 -7.82 2.98 -2.63
CA ALA A 88 -8.00 1.79 -3.44
C ALA A 88 -7.91 0.49 -2.62
N MET A 89 -7.00 0.43 -1.65
CA MET A 89 -6.88 -0.71 -0.74
C MET A 89 -8.13 -0.88 0.13
N ALA A 90 -8.68 0.22 0.66
CA ALA A 90 -9.93 0.17 1.43
C ALA A 90 -11.09 -0.34 0.58
N ARG A 91 -11.22 0.16 -0.66
CA ARG A 91 -12.22 -0.32 -1.63
C ARG A 91 -12.11 -1.83 -1.87
N GLU A 92 -10.89 -2.35 -2.00
CA GLU A 92 -10.67 -3.78 -2.22
C GLU A 92 -11.08 -4.61 -1.00
N LEU A 93 -10.76 -4.15 0.21
CA LEU A 93 -11.13 -4.83 1.45
C LEU A 93 -12.64 -4.86 1.70
N PHE A 94 -13.42 -3.90 1.19
CA PHE A 94 -14.89 -3.94 1.32
C PHE A 94 -15.52 -5.19 0.70
N LYS A 95 -14.87 -5.82 -0.26
CA LYS A 95 -15.31 -7.09 -0.86
C LYS A 95 -15.30 -8.26 0.13
N TYR A 96 -14.57 -8.14 1.24
CA TYR A 96 -14.48 -9.13 2.32
C TYR A 96 -15.45 -8.83 3.47
N PHE A 97 -16.41 -7.92 3.28
CA PHE A 97 -17.47 -7.58 4.23
C PHE A 97 -16.94 -7.20 5.63
N PRO A 98 -15.97 -6.27 5.74
CA PRO A 98 -15.43 -5.86 7.03
C PRO A 98 -16.51 -5.19 7.90
N LYS A 99 -16.34 -5.29 9.22
CA LYS A 99 -17.07 -4.46 10.18
C LYS A 99 -16.44 -3.06 10.25
N LYS A 100 -15.11 -3.00 10.16
CA LYS A 100 -14.35 -1.76 10.24
C LYS A 100 -13.04 -1.87 9.47
N ILE A 101 -12.64 -0.78 8.84
CA ILE A 101 -11.29 -0.57 8.30
C ILE A 101 -10.73 0.67 8.99
N THR A 102 -9.56 0.55 9.60
CA THR A 102 -8.77 1.69 10.05
C THR A 102 -7.64 1.90 9.05
N MET A 103 -7.59 3.05 8.43
CA MET A 103 -6.52 3.46 7.51
C MET A 103 -5.69 4.53 8.21
N VAL A 104 -4.38 4.34 8.27
CA VAL A 104 -3.44 5.27 8.89
C VAL A 104 -2.49 5.78 7.82
N ASP A 105 -2.58 7.06 7.55
CA ASP A 105 -1.72 7.75 6.59
C ASP A 105 -1.27 9.09 7.17
N TRP A 106 0.00 9.37 7.08
CA TRP A 106 0.59 10.57 7.68
C TRP A 106 0.42 11.84 6.84
N ASP A 107 0.11 11.68 5.53
CA ASP A 107 -0.09 12.80 4.61
C ASP A 107 -1.57 13.15 4.49
N GLU A 108 -2.07 13.93 5.47
CA GLU A 108 -3.45 14.40 5.50
C GLU A 108 -3.84 15.16 4.23
N GLU A 109 -2.95 16.02 3.72
CA GLU A 109 -3.23 16.84 2.54
C GLU A 109 -3.38 15.98 1.28
N LEU A 110 -2.58 14.92 1.13
CA LEU A 110 -2.72 13.96 0.04
C LEU A 110 -4.05 13.21 0.16
N VAL A 111 -4.38 12.69 1.34
CA VAL A 111 -5.65 11.97 1.55
C VAL A 111 -6.85 12.87 1.26
N GLU A 112 -6.87 14.12 1.76
CA GLU A 112 -7.96 15.06 1.49
C GLU A 112 -8.08 15.40 -0.01
N TYR A 113 -6.95 15.55 -0.70
CA TYR A 113 -6.95 15.71 -2.15
C TYR A 113 -7.56 14.49 -2.84
N MET A 114 -7.14 13.28 -2.46
CA MET A 114 -7.62 12.03 -3.06
C MET A 114 -9.09 11.74 -2.76
N LYS A 115 -9.65 12.23 -1.66
CA LYS A 115 -11.10 12.20 -1.39
C LYS A 115 -11.91 12.99 -2.42
N GLY A 116 -11.32 14.03 -3.00
CA GLY A 116 -11.91 14.83 -4.08
C GLY A 116 -11.86 14.16 -5.46
N GLU A 117 -11.03 13.15 -5.62
CA GLU A 117 -10.90 12.39 -6.87
C GLU A 117 -11.87 11.20 -6.85
N ASP A 118 -12.31 10.73 -8.02
CA ASP A 118 -13.16 9.54 -8.12
C ASP A 118 -12.38 8.21 -8.14
N TRP A 119 -11.07 8.25 -7.93
CA TRP A 119 -10.20 7.08 -7.96
C TRP A 119 -10.59 6.03 -6.92
N HIS A 120 -10.91 6.48 -5.72
CA HIS A 120 -11.34 5.62 -4.62
C HIS A 120 -12.74 4.97 -4.82
N LYS A 121 -13.51 5.40 -5.85
CA LYS A 121 -14.84 4.87 -6.19
C LYS A 121 -15.78 4.77 -5.00
N GLY A 122 -15.84 5.82 -4.18
CA GLY A 122 -16.72 5.93 -3.01
C GLY A 122 -16.18 5.32 -1.72
N ALA A 123 -14.95 4.79 -1.67
CA ALA A 123 -14.41 4.17 -0.46
C ALA A 123 -14.44 5.11 0.75
N PHE A 124 -14.08 6.37 0.58
CA PHE A 124 -14.07 7.36 1.66
C PHE A 124 -15.47 7.76 2.18
N SER A 125 -16.53 7.43 1.45
CA SER A 125 -17.91 7.66 1.87
C SER A 125 -18.51 6.48 2.65
N ASP A 126 -17.81 5.36 2.75
CA ASP A 126 -18.29 4.19 3.47
C ASP A 126 -18.04 4.36 4.99
N SER A 127 -19.09 4.26 5.78
CA SER A 127 -19.04 4.47 7.24
C SER A 127 -18.17 3.45 7.99
N ARG A 128 -17.76 2.37 7.33
CA ARG A 128 -16.85 1.37 7.91
C ARG A 128 -15.39 1.79 7.83
N LEU A 129 -15.03 2.78 7.00
CA LEU A 129 -13.69 3.32 6.89
C LEU A 129 -13.49 4.45 7.91
N SER A 130 -12.46 4.33 8.73
CA SER A 130 -11.93 5.41 9.58
C SER A 130 -10.53 5.75 9.10
N VAL A 131 -10.29 7.00 8.74
CA VAL A 131 -8.96 7.52 8.40
C VAL A 131 -8.36 8.22 9.61
N ILE A 132 -7.09 7.94 9.88
CA ILE A 132 -6.31 8.55 10.97
C ILE A 132 -5.04 9.12 10.36
N HIS A 133 -4.79 10.41 10.59
CA HIS A 133 -3.60 11.09 10.09
C HIS A 133 -2.51 11.09 11.17
N GLU A 134 -1.62 10.10 11.08
CA GLU A 134 -0.58 9.88 12.06
C GLU A 134 0.57 9.04 11.49
N ASP A 135 1.73 9.12 12.12
CA ASP A 135 2.83 8.18 11.87
C ASP A 135 2.45 6.77 12.31
N ILE A 136 2.70 5.78 11.45
CA ILE A 136 2.29 4.39 11.70
C ILE A 136 3.01 3.75 12.90
N VAL A 137 4.26 4.14 13.19
CA VAL A 137 4.99 3.61 14.35
C VAL A 137 4.31 4.07 15.62
N THR A 138 4.04 5.37 15.74
CA THR A 138 3.30 5.96 16.87
C THR A 138 1.92 5.32 17.03
N PHE A 139 1.23 5.08 15.91
CA PHE A 139 -0.08 4.42 15.94
C PHE A 139 -0.01 2.99 16.49
N LEU A 140 0.96 2.18 16.03
CA LEU A 140 1.12 0.78 16.44
C LEU A 140 1.57 0.66 17.91
N GLU A 141 2.35 1.62 18.43
CA GLU A 141 2.78 1.64 19.82
C GLU A 141 1.63 1.72 20.82
N ARG A 142 0.49 2.29 20.44
CA ARG A 142 -0.73 2.31 21.27
C ARG A 142 -1.42 0.95 21.35
N GLY A 143 -0.99 0.03 20.51
CA GLY A 143 -1.58 -1.30 20.42
C GLY A 143 -2.93 -1.31 19.71
N GLY A 144 -3.55 -2.46 19.69
CA GLY A 144 -4.83 -2.73 19.04
C GLY A 144 -4.93 -4.21 18.70
N ILE A 145 -6.11 -4.63 18.23
CA ILE A 145 -6.29 -5.99 17.74
C ILE A 145 -7.03 -5.93 16.40
N TYR A 146 -6.37 -6.45 15.37
CA TYR A 146 -6.87 -6.48 14.00
C TYR A 146 -6.95 -7.90 13.46
N ASP A 147 -7.92 -8.13 12.58
CA ASP A 147 -8.15 -9.40 11.92
C ASP A 147 -7.40 -9.53 10.59
N GLY A 148 -6.76 -8.45 10.15
CA GLY A 148 -5.85 -8.40 9.01
C GLY A 148 -5.12 -7.07 9.01
N ILE A 149 -3.83 -7.07 8.67
CA ILE A 149 -3.02 -5.86 8.58
C ILE A 149 -2.35 -5.81 7.22
N ILE A 150 -2.48 -4.67 6.56
CA ILE A 150 -1.83 -4.37 5.29
C ILE A 150 -0.83 -3.23 5.53
N ILE A 151 0.43 -3.45 5.21
CA ILE A 151 1.50 -2.45 5.25
C ILE A 151 1.84 -2.10 3.81
N ASP A 152 1.40 -0.91 3.40
CA ASP A 152 1.52 -0.41 2.03
C ASP A 152 1.94 1.06 2.07
N LEU A 153 3.19 1.31 2.49
CA LEU A 153 3.68 2.64 2.84
C LEU A 153 4.52 3.28 1.72
N PHE A 154 5.47 2.54 1.17
CA PHE A 154 6.40 2.97 0.12
C PHE A 154 7.21 1.77 -0.38
N ASP A 155 7.98 1.98 -1.44
CA ASP A 155 8.90 1.00 -2.00
C ASP A 155 10.24 1.04 -1.25
N PRO A 156 10.56 0.03 -0.43
CA PRO A 156 11.74 0.08 0.41
C PRO A 156 13.04 -0.05 -0.39
N GLU A 157 14.01 0.75 -0.03
CA GLU A 157 15.42 0.58 -0.40
C GLU A 157 16.17 -0.17 0.71
N GLU A 158 17.44 -0.52 0.48
CA GLU A 158 18.27 -1.23 1.46
C GLU A 158 18.33 -0.53 2.83
N LYS A 159 18.38 0.80 2.83
CA LYS A 159 18.38 1.62 4.06
C LYS A 159 17.09 1.50 4.90
N ASP A 160 15.98 1.14 4.27
CA ASP A 160 14.65 1.10 4.88
C ASP A 160 14.31 -0.26 5.48
N VAL A 161 15.10 -1.30 5.16
CA VAL A 161 14.84 -2.70 5.57
C VAL A 161 14.67 -2.84 7.08
N GLU A 162 15.52 -2.17 7.87
CA GLU A 162 15.45 -2.28 9.33
C GLU A 162 14.22 -1.60 9.91
N TRP A 163 13.81 -0.48 9.33
CA TRP A 163 12.61 0.23 9.72
C TRP A 163 11.35 -0.57 9.36
N LEU A 164 11.28 -1.08 8.13
CA LEU A 164 10.15 -1.91 7.68
C LEU A 164 10.04 -3.21 8.49
N TYR A 165 11.17 -3.85 8.83
CA TYR A 165 11.21 -5.01 9.73
C TYR A 165 10.57 -4.71 11.09
N LYS A 166 10.89 -3.56 11.70
CA LYS A 166 10.31 -3.15 12.98
C LYS A 166 8.80 -2.91 12.89
N ILE A 167 8.33 -2.28 11.81
CA ILE A 167 6.90 -2.07 11.58
C ILE A 167 6.16 -3.40 11.41
N ILE A 168 6.72 -4.33 10.64
CA ILE A 168 6.13 -5.67 10.46
C ILE A 168 6.01 -6.38 11.82
N LEU A 169 7.03 -6.32 12.68
CA LEU A 169 6.97 -6.90 14.02
C LEU A 169 5.91 -6.23 14.89
N ALA A 170 5.89 -4.90 14.94
CA ALA A 170 4.90 -4.15 15.72
C ALA A 170 3.47 -4.44 15.23
N GLY A 171 3.27 -4.45 13.91
CA GLY A 171 2.00 -4.84 13.31
C GLY A 171 1.58 -6.26 13.66
N ARG A 172 2.54 -7.21 13.65
CA ARG A 172 2.25 -8.60 14.05
C ARG A 172 1.76 -8.70 15.50
N GLU A 173 2.29 -7.89 16.42
CA GLU A 173 1.79 -7.86 17.80
C GLU A 173 0.33 -7.38 17.87
N CYS A 174 -0.07 -6.52 16.97
CA CYS A 174 -1.45 -6.03 16.84
C CYS A 174 -2.40 -6.99 16.11
N LEU A 175 -1.93 -8.13 15.59
CA LEU A 175 -2.79 -9.13 14.96
C LEU A 175 -3.53 -9.99 16.00
N ARG A 176 -4.75 -10.38 15.68
CA ARG A 176 -5.43 -11.49 16.35
C ARG A 176 -4.72 -12.81 16.02
N ASN A 177 -4.69 -13.74 16.97
CA ASN A 177 -4.16 -15.08 16.74
C ASN A 177 -4.86 -15.76 15.56
N GLY A 178 -4.09 -16.31 14.65
CA GLY A 178 -4.58 -16.95 13.43
C GLY A 178 -4.77 -16.01 12.23
N SER A 179 -4.69 -14.70 12.44
CA SER A 179 -4.82 -13.68 11.40
C SER A 179 -3.48 -13.45 10.65
N SER A 180 -3.55 -12.73 9.55
CA SER A 180 -2.41 -12.48 8.66
C SER A 180 -2.08 -11.00 8.56
N LEU A 181 -0.79 -10.71 8.45
CA LEU A 181 -0.24 -9.45 8.02
C LEU A 181 0.38 -9.63 6.64
N VAL A 182 0.21 -8.66 5.76
CA VAL A 182 0.92 -8.56 4.49
C VAL A 182 1.61 -7.21 4.37
N ALA A 183 2.81 -7.20 3.81
CA ALA A 183 3.57 -5.99 3.54
C ALA A 183 3.99 -5.94 2.07
N ASN A 184 3.86 -4.77 1.46
CA ASN A 184 4.60 -4.41 0.25
C ASN A 184 6.09 -4.37 0.61
N VAL A 185 6.91 -5.07 -0.15
CA VAL A 185 8.37 -5.09 0.02
C VAL A 185 9.12 -4.69 -1.26
N GLY A 186 8.39 -4.05 -2.19
CA GLY A 186 8.94 -3.43 -3.39
C GLY A 186 9.30 -4.40 -4.52
N GLY A 187 10.00 -3.88 -5.52
CA GLY A 187 10.45 -4.62 -6.70
C GLY A 187 11.81 -5.31 -6.54
N ASP A 188 12.52 -5.12 -5.44
CA ASP A 188 13.84 -5.74 -5.23
C ASP A 188 13.74 -7.10 -4.50
N LYS A 189 14.05 -8.16 -5.24
CA LYS A 189 14.10 -9.53 -4.71
C LYS A 189 15.07 -9.70 -3.55
N ALA A 190 16.18 -8.95 -3.54
CA ALA A 190 17.18 -9.04 -2.48
C ALA A 190 16.60 -8.52 -1.17
N ILE A 191 15.90 -7.39 -1.20
CA ILE A 191 15.19 -6.81 -0.04
C ILE A 191 14.15 -7.80 0.50
N ALA A 192 13.33 -8.38 -0.38
CA ALA A 192 12.36 -9.38 0.01
C ALA A 192 13.02 -10.60 0.68
N GLY A 193 14.18 -11.04 0.17
CA GLY A 193 14.98 -12.12 0.74
C GLY A 193 15.55 -11.81 2.11
N VAL A 194 16.06 -10.59 2.31
CA VAL A 194 16.61 -10.13 3.61
C VAL A 194 15.49 -10.06 4.66
N LEU A 195 14.34 -9.49 4.33
CA LEU A 195 13.18 -9.41 5.23
C LEU A 195 12.65 -10.80 5.59
N CYS A 196 12.54 -11.69 4.59
CA CYS A 196 12.14 -13.08 4.80
C CYS A 196 13.09 -13.79 5.80
N ASN A 197 14.40 -13.58 5.66
CA ASN A 197 15.40 -14.16 6.55
C ASN A 197 15.30 -13.60 7.99
N LYS A 198 15.12 -12.29 8.13
CA LYS A 198 14.93 -11.65 9.45
C LYS A 198 13.67 -12.17 10.16
N LEU A 199 12.62 -12.42 9.42
CA LEU A 199 11.32 -12.88 9.91
C LEU A 199 11.16 -14.41 9.96
N ARG A 200 12.23 -15.19 9.67
CA ARG A 200 12.17 -16.66 9.50
C ARG A 200 11.51 -17.41 10.66
N ALA A 201 11.59 -16.90 11.88
CA ALA A 201 10.96 -17.48 13.06
C ALA A 201 9.42 -17.51 12.97
N PHE A 202 8.84 -16.71 12.11
CA PHE A 202 7.39 -16.57 11.88
C PHE A 202 6.93 -17.24 10.58
N ALA A 203 7.81 -17.99 9.90
CA ALA A 203 7.53 -18.69 8.66
C ALA A 203 6.88 -17.77 7.58
N PRO A 204 7.52 -16.64 7.21
CA PRO A 204 6.97 -15.73 6.23
C PRO A 204 6.86 -16.38 4.86
N VAL A 205 5.87 -15.95 4.08
CA VAL A 205 5.70 -16.33 2.68
C VAL A 205 5.88 -15.10 1.82
N VAL A 206 6.70 -15.18 0.79
CA VAL A 206 6.89 -14.13 -0.21
C VAL A 206 6.21 -14.56 -1.50
N GLU A 207 5.36 -13.70 -2.03
CA GLU A 207 4.73 -13.86 -3.33
C GLU A 207 5.23 -12.77 -4.29
N ALA A 208 5.61 -13.17 -5.49
CA ALA A 208 6.02 -12.27 -6.57
C ALA A 208 4.87 -12.15 -7.58
N VAL A 209 4.56 -10.93 -7.98
CA VAL A 209 3.50 -10.62 -8.94
C VAL A 209 4.03 -9.61 -9.95
N HIS A 210 3.80 -9.86 -11.23
CA HIS A 210 4.18 -8.90 -12.26
C HIS A 210 3.20 -7.72 -12.27
N ILE A 211 3.73 -6.50 -12.06
CA ILE A 211 2.96 -5.25 -12.10
C ILE A 211 3.39 -4.45 -13.34
N PRO A 212 2.54 -4.36 -14.37
CA PRO A 212 2.90 -3.77 -15.65
C PRO A 212 3.41 -2.33 -15.59
N SER A 213 2.79 -1.43 -14.82
CA SER A 213 3.24 -0.04 -14.74
C SER A 213 4.57 0.14 -14.02
N PHE A 214 4.91 -0.77 -13.10
CA PHE A 214 6.19 -0.83 -12.41
C PHE A 214 7.27 -1.57 -13.23
N GLN A 215 6.88 -2.14 -14.39
CA GLN A 215 7.75 -2.81 -15.36
C GLN A 215 8.52 -4.01 -14.79
N GLY A 216 7.98 -4.70 -13.79
CA GLY A 216 8.69 -5.81 -13.18
C GLY A 216 7.87 -6.64 -12.20
N GLU A 217 8.58 -7.58 -11.58
CA GLU A 217 8.07 -8.34 -10.46
C GLU A 217 8.02 -7.47 -9.22
N TRP A 218 6.93 -7.60 -8.47
CA TRP A 218 6.70 -6.92 -7.21
C TRP A 218 6.50 -7.95 -6.11
N TYR A 219 7.07 -7.73 -4.96
CA TYR A 219 7.14 -8.72 -3.89
C TYR A 219 6.25 -8.30 -2.72
N PHE A 220 5.43 -9.24 -2.27
CA PHE A 220 4.58 -9.11 -1.10
C PHE A 220 4.96 -10.17 -0.07
N LEU A 221 5.28 -9.73 1.14
CA LEU A 221 5.62 -10.61 2.25
C LEU A 221 4.43 -10.76 3.18
N SER A 222 4.01 -11.98 3.44
CA SER A 222 2.94 -12.26 4.39
C SER A 222 3.41 -13.15 5.52
N LEU A 223 2.85 -12.95 6.71
CA LEU A 223 3.08 -13.77 7.89
C LEU A 223 1.79 -13.91 8.71
N ARG A 224 1.76 -14.96 9.55
CA ARG A 224 0.63 -15.27 10.44
C ARG A 224 1.04 -15.05 11.89
N LYS A 225 0.07 -14.68 12.74
CA LYS A 225 0.24 -14.70 14.20
C LYS A 225 -0.27 -15.98 14.81
#